data_720ccf804b3d0cb1a1ea944efe18d570
#
_entry.id   720ccf804b3d0cb1a1ea944efe18d570
#
_cell.length_a   1.000
_cell.length_b   1.000
_cell.length_c   1.000
_cell.angle_alpha   90.00
_cell.angle_beta   90.00
_cell.angle_gamma   90.00
#
_symmetry.space_group_name_H-M   'P 1'
#
loop_
_entity.id
_entity.type
_entity.pdbx_description
1 polymer ?
#
loop_
_entity_poly.entity_id
_entity_poly.type
_entity_poly.pdbx_seq_one_letter_code
_entity_poly.pdbx_strand_id
1 'polypeptide(L)'
;TNYAMLYLRDLSNEADGYQFVTAKSQKDLKKGNYTAQTKITNSELNQYPELKYIPEGTHSLYCRAYKENSSHVMEYGEWSDGVPVTVKAKTPDAPVVQKVQVKKNDVRIVLNSKGEEPDGYDVVAARSKNGKEPSDYIKVKSGYSGSSKELILRGVPAGTWYIGVHAYKYLNGSNTKVLSKWAEVRKVTVKTSLVTGKPAV
;
A
#
# COMPACT_ATOMS: atom_id res chain seq x y z
N THR A 1 -6.06 -6.37 3.60
CA THR A 1 -7.25 -5.55 3.22
C THR A 1 -7.78 -4.88 4.47
N ASN A 2 -7.96 -3.55 4.43
CA ASN A 2 -8.55 -2.80 5.54
C ASN A 2 -10.08 -2.93 5.44
N TYR A 3 -10.69 -3.50 6.45
CA TYR A 3 -12.14 -3.68 6.53
C TYR A 3 -12.63 -3.47 7.95
N ALA A 4 -13.91 -3.14 8.10
CA ALA A 4 -14.65 -3.19 9.34
C ALA A 4 -15.74 -4.25 9.23
N MET A 5 -15.84 -5.12 10.23
CA MET A 5 -17.00 -6.02 10.38
C MET A 5 -18.16 -5.20 10.94
N LEU A 6 -19.33 -5.40 10.37
CA LEU A 6 -20.50 -4.59 10.67
C LEU A 6 -21.47 -5.38 11.55
N TYR A 7 -21.82 -4.78 12.70
CA TYR A 7 -22.84 -5.31 13.59
C TYR A 7 -23.89 -4.23 13.80
N LEU A 8 -25.15 -4.59 13.61
CA LEU A 8 -26.27 -3.74 13.92
C LEU A 8 -27.02 -4.30 15.13
N ARG A 9 -27.49 -3.39 15.98
CA ARG A 9 -28.48 -3.67 17.01
C ARG A 9 -29.76 -2.92 16.66
N ASP A 10 -30.89 -3.40 17.16
CA ASP A 10 -32.19 -2.75 17.02
C ASP A 10 -32.58 -2.52 15.55
N LEU A 11 -32.59 -3.63 14.77
CA LEU A 11 -32.96 -3.63 13.37
C LEU A 11 -34.42 -3.21 13.16
N SER A 12 -34.68 -2.33 12.20
CA SER A 12 -36.02 -2.08 11.73
C SER A 12 -36.54 -3.25 10.91
N ASN A 13 -37.65 -3.83 11.31
CA ASN A 13 -38.31 -4.90 10.54
C ASN A 13 -38.93 -4.40 9.20
N GLU A 14 -38.96 -3.09 9.00
CA GLU A 14 -39.54 -2.46 7.81
C GLU A 14 -38.50 -2.12 6.73
N ALA A 15 -37.20 -2.22 7.05
CA ALA A 15 -36.14 -1.93 6.11
C ALA A 15 -35.85 -3.14 5.21
N ASP A 16 -35.54 -2.90 3.95
CA ASP A 16 -35.06 -3.92 3.01
C ASP A 16 -33.56 -4.18 3.19
N GLY A 17 -32.85 -3.19 3.74
CA GLY A 17 -31.45 -3.31 4.05
C GLY A 17 -30.84 -2.03 4.62
N TYR A 18 -29.50 -2.00 4.64
CA TYR A 18 -28.74 -0.91 5.25
C TYR A 18 -27.59 -0.44 4.37
N GLN A 19 -27.39 0.86 4.33
CA GLN A 19 -26.21 1.47 3.73
C GLN A 19 -25.23 1.85 4.83
N PHE A 20 -23.97 1.40 4.68
CA PHE A 20 -22.87 1.78 5.54
C PHE A 20 -21.90 2.65 4.76
N VAL A 21 -21.43 3.71 5.39
CA VAL A 21 -20.40 4.59 4.82
C VAL A 21 -19.40 4.99 5.88
N THR A 22 -18.18 5.28 5.45
CA THR A 22 -17.23 6.04 6.27
C THR A 22 -17.04 7.42 5.68
N ALA A 23 -16.92 8.43 6.53
CA ALA A 23 -16.60 9.80 6.15
C ALA A 23 -15.61 10.41 7.15
N LYS A 24 -14.84 11.41 6.72
CA LYS A 24 -13.89 12.13 7.60
C LYS A 24 -14.58 13.05 8.58
N SER A 25 -15.77 13.52 8.24
CA SER A 25 -16.56 14.43 9.06
C SER A 25 -18.06 14.31 8.73
N GLN A 26 -18.90 14.80 9.65
CA GLN A 26 -20.33 14.90 9.39
C GLN A 26 -20.66 15.85 8.21
N LYS A 27 -19.81 16.86 7.98
CA LYS A 27 -19.93 17.73 6.82
C LYS A 27 -19.72 16.96 5.50
N ASP A 28 -18.73 16.05 5.48
CA ASP A 28 -18.48 15.22 4.30
C ASP A 28 -19.60 14.21 4.11
N LEU A 29 -20.13 13.61 5.19
CA LEU A 29 -21.29 12.73 5.15
C LEU A 29 -22.48 13.42 4.46
N LYS A 30 -22.84 14.64 4.89
CA LYS A 30 -23.96 15.42 4.32
C LYS A 30 -23.75 15.78 2.84
N LYS A 31 -22.51 15.88 2.39
CA LYS A 31 -22.16 16.15 0.99
C LYS A 31 -22.07 14.88 0.13
N GLY A 32 -22.22 13.70 0.73
CA GLY A 32 -22.01 12.43 0.04
C GLY A 32 -20.54 12.09 -0.24
N ASN A 33 -19.59 12.76 0.39
CA ASN A 33 -18.15 12.53 0.27
C ASN A 33 -17.73 11.34 1.14
N TYR A 34 -18.10 10.15 0.72
CA TYR A 34 -17.78 8.92 1.46
C TYR A 34 -16.35 8.45 1.14
N THR A 35 -15.64 7.98 2.15
CA THR A 35 -14.30 7.39 1.99
C THR A 35 -14.35 5.89 1.69
N ALA A 36 -15.40 5.21 2.15
CA ALA A 36 -15.78 3.87 1.76
C ALA A 36 -17.29 3.71 1.92
N GLN A 37 -17.91 2.81 1.16
CA GLN A 37 -19.34 2.53 1.27
C GLN A 37 -19.68 1.10 0.86
N THR A 38 -20.75 0.57 1.44
CA THR A 38 -21.41 -0.68 1.03
C THR A 38 -22.89 -0.60 1.31
N LYS A 39 -23.67 -1.42 0.60
CA LYS A 39 -25.09 -1.68 0.90
C LYS A 39 -25.24 -3.17 1.14
N ILE A 40 -26.05 -3.53 2.09
CA ILE A 40 -26.38 -4.91 2.44
C ILE A 40 -27.87 -5.04 2.60
N THR A 41 -28.40 -6.17 2.20
CA THR A 41 -29.78 -6.56 2.44
C THR A 41 -29.96 -7.14 3.85
N ASN A 42 -31.19 -7.22 4.33
CA ASN A 42 -31.46 -7.83 5.63
C ASN A 42 -30.99 -9.31 5.70
N SER A 43 -31.02 -10.05 4.60
CA SER A 43 -30.55 -11.43 4.53
C SER A 43 -29.03 -11.56 4.69
N GLU A 44 -28.27 -10.53 4.29
CA GLU A 44 -26.81 -10.49 4.39
C GLU A 44 -26.30 -10.08 5.78
N LEU A 45 -27.14 -9.49 6.61
CA LEU A 45 -26.77 -9.08 7.98
C LEU A 45 -26.24 -10.23 8.84
N ASN A 46 -26.79 -11.43 8.67
CA ASN A 46 -26.36 -12.61 9.43
C ASN A 46 -25.07 -13.25 8.89
N GLN A 47 -24.48 -12.71 7.83
CA GLN A 47 -23.28 -13.22 7.16
C GLN A 47 -22.02 -12.41 7.52
N TYR A 48 -22.03 -11.65 8.62
CA TYR A 48 -20.91 -10.80 9.04
C TYR A 48 -20.45 -9.87 7.93
N PRO A 49 -21.33 -8.97 7.44
CA PRO A 49 -21.00 -8.08 6.35
C PRO A 49 -19.78 -7.21 6.65
N GLU A 50 -18.98 -6.92 5.63
CA GLU A 50 -17.75 -6.17 5.75
C GLU A 50 -17.82 -4.87 4.94
N LEU A 51 -17.43 -3.76 5.54
CA LEU A 51 -17.09 -2.54 4.81
C LEU A 51 -15.61 -2.58 4.46
N LYS A 52 -15.31 -2.79 3.17
CA LYS A 52 -13.93 -2.94 2.66
C LYS A 52 -13.35 -1.62 2.17
N TYR A 53 -12.03 -1.61 2.02
CA TYR A 53 -11.26 -0.51 1.42
C TYR A 53 -11.37 0.82 2.17
N ILE A 54 -11.51 0.77 3.50
CA ILE A 54 -11.46 1.98 4.32
C ILE A 54 -10.03 2.54 4.24
N PRO A 55 -9.81 3.79 3.80
CA PRO A 55 -8.48 4.39 3.75
C PRO A 55 -7.84 4.48 5.13
N GLU A 56 -6.52 4.67 5.15
CA GLU A 56 -5.80 4.95 6.39
C GLU A 56 -6.26 6.27 7.01
N GLY A 57 -6.24 6.29 8.33
CA GLY A 57 -6.62 7.45 9.12
C GLY A 57 -7.83 7.21 10.02
N THR A 58 -8.29 8.28 10.63
CA THR A 58 -9.50 8.26 11.45
C THR A 58 -10.69 8.70 10.63
N HIS A 59 -11.72 7.88 10.65
CA HIS A 59 -13.00 8.09 9.98
C HIS A 59 -14.13 7.91 10.99
N SER A 60 -15.32 8.34 10.65
CA SER A 60 -16.53 7.95 11.36
C SER A 60 -17.36 7.05 10.47
N LEU A 61 -17.76 5.91 10.99
CA LEU A 61 -18.68 4.96 10.36
C LEU A 61 -20.11 5.39 10.65
N TYR A 62 -20.94 5.44 9.65
CA TYR A 62 -22.36 5.76 9.71
C TYR A 62 -23.16 4.68 9.02
N CYS A 63 -24.39 4.52 9.48
CA CYS A 63 -25.36 3.59 8.91
C CYS A 63 -26.70 4.31 8.70
N ARG A 64 -27.45 3.90 7.70
CA ARG A 64 -28.87 4.21 7.55
C ARG A 64 -29.63 3.07 6.92
N ALA A 65 -30.88 2.91 7.29
CA ALA A 65 -31.79 1.99 6.64
C ALA A 65 -32.19 2.47 5.24
N TYR A 66 -32.53 1.57 4.37
CA TYR A 66 -33.20 1.87 3.11
C TYR A 66 -34.37 0.93 2.87
N LYS A 67 -35.33 1.41 2.09
CA LYS A 67 -36.45 0.64 1.57
C LYS A 67 -36.59 0.92 0.08
N GLU A 68 -36.84 -0.12 -0.70
CA GLU A 68 -37.12 0.00 -2.12
C GLU A 68 -38.64 0.05 -2.33
N ASN A 69 -39.12 1.12 -2.93
CA ASN A 69 -40.53 1.22 -3.22
C ASN A 69 -40.94 0.44 -4.48
N SER A 70 -42.24 0.37 -4.77
CA SER A 70 -42.79 -0.38 -5.90
C SER A 70 -42.29 0.07 -7.28
N SER A 71 -41.68 1.24 -7.38
CA SER A 71 -41.06 1.80 -8.58
C SER A 71 -39.55 1.57 -8.65
N HIS A 72 -39.00 0.70 -7.79
CA HIS A 72 -37.56 0.44 -7.65
C HIS A 72 -36.72 1.65 -7.25
N VAL A 73 -37.34 2.64 -6.60
CA VAL A 73 -36.63 3.80 -6.05
C VAL A 73 -36.32 3.55 -4.58
N MET A 74 -35.05 3.78 -4.22
CA MET A 74 -34.60 3.62 -2.83
C MET A 74 -34.94 4.85 -1.99
N GLU A 75 -35.67 4.66 -0.93
CA GLU A 75 -35.94 5.64 0.11
C GLU A 75 -35.03 5.37 1.29
N TYR A 76 -34.38 6.41 1.82
CA TYR A 76 -33.38 6.29 2.88
C TYR A 76 -33.87 6.97 4.15
N GLY A 77 -33.64 6.27 5.27
CA GLY A 77 -33.79 6.85 6.60
C GLY A 77 -32.65 7.81 6.96
N GLU A 78 -32.75 8.37 8.15
CA GLU A 78 -31.72 9.24 8.72
C GLU A 78 -30.43 8.45 8.98
N TRP A 79 -29.29 9.16 8.99
CA TRP A 79 -28.02 8.59 9.37
C TRP A 79 -27.94 8.37 10.89
N SER A 80 -27.35 7.26 11.27
CA SER A 80 -26.97 7.01 12.68
C SER A 80 -25.94 8.03 13.17
N ASP A 81 -25.73 8.06 14.46
CA ASP A 81 -24.53 8.69 15.04
C ASP A 81 -23.27 8.04 14.49
N GLY A 82 -22.20 8.84 14.37
CA GLY A 82 -20.93 8.37 13.85
C GLY A 82 -20.13 7.58 14.87
N VAL A 83 -19.72 6.38 14.50
CA VAL A 83 -18.80 5.56 15.31
C VAL A 83 -17.36 5.76 14.80
N PRO A 84 -16.42 6.20 15.66
CA PRO A 84 -15.04 6.41 15.23
C PRO A 84 -14.37 5.08 14.82
N VAL A 85 -13.74 5.07 13.66
CA VAL A 85 -12.95 3.95 13.12
C VAL A 85 -11.58 4.45 12.73
N THR A 86 -10.53 3.88 13.32
CA THR A 86 -9.15 4.20 12.96
C THR A 86 -8.52 3.03 12.22
N VAL A 87 -8.12 3.30 10.98
CA VAL A 87 -7.40 2.35 10.14
C VAL A 87 -5.93 2.74 10.12
N LYS A 88 -5.08 1.84 10.59
CA LYS A 88 -3.62 2.00 10.52
C LYS A 88 -3.10 1.25 9.31
N ALA A 89 -2.28 1.91 8.47
CA ALA A 89 -1.57 1.21 7.43
C ALA A 89 -0.64 0.17 8.05
N LYS A 90 -0.69 -1.04 7.53
CA LYS A 90 0.29 -2.06 7.89
C LYS A 90 1.57 -1.76 7.12
N THR A 91 2.54 -1.17 7.80
CA THR A 91 3.88 -0.99 7.23
C THR A 91 4.49 -2.36 6.94
N PRO A 92 4.97 -2.66 5.73
CA PRO A 92 5.62 -3.91 5.44
C PRO A 92 6.94 -4.05 6.22
N ASP A 93 7.36 -5.28 6.48
CA ASP A 93 8.65 -5.53 7.11
C ASP A 93 9.80 -5.09 6.20
N ALA A 94 10.90 -4.66 6.81
CA ALA A 94 12.11 -4.33 6.06
C ALA A 94 12.66 -5.59 5.37
N PRO A 95 13.04 -5.51 4.07
CA PRO A 95 13.58 -6.66 3.37
C PRO A 95 14.89 -7.15 4.00
N VAL A 96 15.11 -8.43 4.00
CA VAL A 96 16.39 -9.02 4.43
C VAL A 96 17.27 -9.23 3.19
N VAL A 97 18.31 -8.43 3.05
CA VAL A 97 19.31 -8.58 1.99
C VAL A 97 20.29 -9.68 2.36
N GLN A 98 20.20 -10.83 1.68
CA GLN A 98 21.09 -11.94 1.87
C GLN A 98 22.46 -11.72 1.24
N LYS A 99 22.49 -11.22 0.00
CA LYS A 99 23.71 -11.05 -0.78
C LYS A 99 23.59 -9.87 -1.76
N VAL A 100 24.71 -9.16 -1.94
CA VAL A 100 24.85 -8.16 -3.02
C VAL A 100 26.09 -8.51 -3.84
N GLN A 101 25.95 -8.50 -5.15
CA GLN A 101 27.02 -8.80 -6.11
C GLN A 101 27.07 -7.74 -7.18
N VAL A 102 28.28 -7.37 -7.61
CA VAL A 102 28.51 -6.47 -8.73
C VAL A 102 29.05 -7.27 -9.91
N LYS A 103 28.37 -7.16 -11.07
CA LYS A 103 28.85 -7.73 -12.34
C LYS A 103 28.87 -6.61 -13.38
N LYS A 104 30.07 -6.21 -13.81
CA LYS A 104 30.24 -5.01 -14.61
C LYS A 104 29.64 -3.78 -13.88
N ASN A 105 28.62 -3.15 -14.46
CA ASN A 105 27.89 -2.02 -13.89
C ASN A 105 26.49 -2.37 -13.39
N ASP A 106 26.17 -3.67 -13.25
CA ASP A 106 24.92 -4.14 -12.69
C ASP A 106 25.14 -4.61 -11.25
N VAL A 107 24.24 -4.21 -10.36
CA VAL A 107 24.22 -4.64 -8.96
C VAL A 107 23.06 -5.60 -8.78
N ARG A 108 23.38 -6.84 -8.46
CA ARG A 108 22.43 -7.93 -8.18
C ARG A 108 22.25 -8.06 -6.66
N ILE A 109 21.03 -8.00 -6.21
CA ILE A 109 20.63 -8.09 -4.81
C ILE A 109 19.76 -9.34 -4.64
N VAL A 110 20.16 -10.24 -3.74
CA VAL A 110 19.40 -11.43 -3.38
C VAL A 110 18.69 -11.16 -2.05
N LEU A 111 17.40 -11.38 -2.01
CA LEU A 111 16.56 -11.20 -0.84
C LEU A 111 16.25 -12.56 -0.19
N ASN A 112 16.15 -12.54 1.13
CA ASN A 112 15.55 -13.62 1.90
C ASN A 112 14.16 -13.16 2.33
N SER A 113 13.13 -13.77 1.76
CA SER A 113 11.74 -13.46 2.10
C SER A 113 11.44 -13.99 3.49
N LYS A 114 11.12 -13.08 4.42
CA LYS A 114 10.56 -13.39 5.74
C LYS A 114 9.30 -12.55 5.91
N GLY A 115 8.30 -13.13 6.56
CA GLY A 115 7.05 -12.44 6.86
C GLY A 115 6.07 -12.39 5.70
N GLU A 116 5.17 -11.42 5.74
CA GLU A 116 4.13 -11.23 4.74
C GLU A 116 4.71 -10.64 3.46
N GLU A 117 4.33 -11.20 2.31
CA GLU A 117 4.78 -10.73 1.00
C GLU A 117 4.34 -9.27 0.77
N PRO A 118 5.28 -8.35 0.43
CA PRO A 118 4.93 -6.98 0.07
C PRO A 118 4.35 -6.93 -1.35
N ASP A 119 3.80 -5.78 -1.75
CA ASP A 119 3.36 -5.58 -3.13
C ASP A 119 4.57 -5.38 -4.06
N GLY A 120 5.68 -4.87 -3.52
CA GLY A 120 6.90 -4.75 -4.30
C GLY A 120 8.09 -4.19 -3.53
N TYR A 121 9.17 -3.96 -4.29
CA TYR A 121 10.42 -3.40 -3.79
C TYR A 121 10.90 -2.23 -4.64
N ASP A 122 11.53 -1.27 -3.97
CA ASP A 122 12.30 -0.21 -4.61
C ASP A 122 13.77 -0.34 -4.18
N VAL A 123 14.68 -0.14 -5.14
CA VAL A 123 16.14 -0.26 -4.97
C VAL A 123 16.80 1.04 -5.33
N VAL A 124 17.75 1.47 -4.51
CA VAL A 124 18.55 2.68 -4.77
C VAL A 124 20.04 2.39 -4.65
N ALA A 125 20.85 3.13 -5.40
CA ALA A 125 22.26 3.31 -5.14
C ALA A 125 22.48 4.77 -4.70
N ALA A 126 22.95 4.98 -3.49
CA ALA A 126 23.14 6.30 -2.87
C ALA A 126 24.61 6.63 -2.65
N ARG A 127 24.92 7.95 -2.52
CA ARG A 127 26.27 8.43 -2.28
C ARG A 127 26.77 8.17 -0.87
N SER A 128 25.86 8.09 0.09
CA SER A 128 26.19 7.87 1.50
C SER A 128 25.35 6.77 2.12
N LYS A 129 25.85 6.18 3.22
CA LYS A 129 25.11 5.16 4.00
C LYS A 129 23.78 5.71 4.56
N ASN A 130 23.75 6.99 4.84
CA ASN A 130 22.60 7.68 5.44
C ASN A 130 21.79 8.46 4.40
N GLY A 131 22.16 8.38 3.11
CA GLY A 131 21.43 9.01 2.02
C GLY A 131 20.02 8.41 1.90
N LYS A 132 19.03 9.17 2.39
CA LYS A 132 17.63 8.75 2.42
C LYS A 132 16.76 9.63 1.51
N GLU A 133 17.30 10.73 1.06
CA GLU A 133 16.60 11.68 0.21
C GLU A 133 16.83 11.35 -1.26
N PRO A 134 15.85 11.58 -2.14
CA PRO A 134 15.99 11.34 -3.58
C PRO A 134 17.20 12.03 -4.22
N SER A 135 17.64 13.18 -3.69
CA SER A 135 18.83 13.91 -4.12
C SER A 135 20.14 13.15 -3.89
N ASP A 136 20.17 12.22 -2.96
CA ASP A 136 21.33 11.38 -2.65
C ASP A 136 21.46 10.18 -3.61
N TYR A 137 20.40 9.87 -4.36
CA TYR A 137 20.37 8.70 -5.20
C TYR A 137 21.06 8.97 -6.54
N ILE A 138 21.98 8.08 -6.92
CA ILE A 138 22.60 8.11 -8.25
C ILE A 138 21.86 7.20 -9.23
N LYS A 139 21.17 6.20 -8.72
CA LYS A 139 20.37 5.28 -9.50
C LYS A 139 19.21 4.75 -8.67
N VAL A 140 18.03 4.68 -9.29
CA VAL A 140 16.82 4.15 -8.67
C VAL A 140 16.17 3.16 -9.63
N LYS A 141 15.64 2.09 -9.11
CA LYS A 141 14.71 1.19 -9.80
C LYS A 141 13.57 0.84 -8.87
N SER A 142 12.38 1.25 -9.26
CA SER A 142 11.12 0.99 -8.54
C SER A 142 10.31 -0.10 -9.23
N GLY A 143 9.35 -0.67 -8.50
CA GLY A 143 8.32 -1.54 -9.05
C GLY A 143 8.77 -2.97 -9.32
N TYR A 144 9.71 -3.51 -8.54
CA TYR A 144 9.90 -4.96 -8.51
C TYR A 144 8.71 -5.64 -7.83
N SER A 145 8.31 -6.81 -8.32
CA SER A 145 7.26 -7.61 -7.70
C SER A 145 7.61 -8.02 -6.28
N GLY A 146 6.62 -8.10 -5.40
CA GLY A 146 6.77 -8.59 -4.03
C GLY A 146 7.27 -10.03 -3.93
N SER A 147 6.96 -10.86 -4.92
CA SER A 147 7.45 -12.24 -5.02
C SER A 147 8.92 -12.35 -5.48
N SER A 148 9.55 -11.22 -5.89
CA SER A 148 10.94 -11.23 -6.40
C SER A 148 11.92 -11.59 -5.30
N LYS A 149 12.69 -12.66 -5.49
CA LYS A 149 13.81 -13.04 -4.62
C LYS A 149 15.13 -12.43 -5.08
N GLU A 150 15.15 -11.83 -6.23
CA GLU A 150 16.31 -11.21 -6.85
C GLU A 150 15.94 -9.89 -7.52
N LEU A 151 16.72 -8.85 -7.22
CA LEU A 151 16.56 -7.52 -7.78
C LEU A 151 17.85 -7.15 -8.52
N ILE A 152 17.75 -6.51 -9.69
CA ILE A 152 18.92 -6.12 -10.49
C ILE A 152 18.85 -4.63 -10.78
N LEU A 153 19.72 -3.84 -10.15
CA LEU A 153 19.91 -2.43 -10.44
C LEU A 153 20.95 -2.29 -11.59
N ARG A 154 20.47 -2.03 -12.79
CA ARG A 154 21.31 -1.98 -13.99
C ARG A 154 21.93 -0.62 -14.21
N GLY A 155 23.13 -0.60 -14.80
CA GLY A 155 23.79 0.63 -15.26
C GLY A 155 24.16 1.56 -14.11
N VAL A 156 24.62 1.02 -12.97
CA VAL A 156 25.16 1.82 -11.87
C VAL A 156 26.52 2.37 -12.29
N PRO A 157 26.76 3.70 -12.23
CA PRO A 157 28.03 4.28 -12.61
C PRO A 157 29.23 3.71 -11.83
N ALA A 158 30.44 3.80 -12.39
CA ALA A 158 31.65 3.47 -11.66
C ALA A 158 31.79 4.36 -10.42
N GLY A 159 32.22 3.75 -9.31
CA GLY A 159 32.34 4.43 -8.04
C GLY A 159 31.98 3.53 -6.85
N THR A 160 31.97 4.14 -5.68
CA THR A 160 31.54 3.48 -4.45
C THR A 160 30.13 3.96 -4.08
N TRP A 161 29.23 3.01 -3.90
CA TRP A 161 27.81 3.29 -3.66
C TRP A 161 27.28 2.48 -2.47
N TYR A 162 26.21 2.98 -1.90
CA TYR A 162 25.47 2.35 -0.83
C TYR A 162 24.12 1.89 -1.39
N ILE A 163 23.90 0.57 -1.38
CA ILE A 163 22.69 -0.05 -1.93
C ILE A 163 21.65 -0.16 -0.83
N GLY A 164 20.54 0.52 -1.03
CA GLY A 164 19.36 0.45 -0.18
C GLY A 164 18.23 -0.28 -0.88
N VAL A 165 17.46 -1.03 -0.12
CA VAL A 165 16.21 -1.68 -0.56
C VAL A 165 15.15 -1.42 0.47
N HIS A 166 13.95 -1.05 0.04
CA HIS A 166 12.78 -1.09 0.89
C HIS A 166 11.62 -1.82 0.19
N ALA A 167 10.78 -2.45 0.99
CA ALA A 167 9.52 -3.00 0.55
C ALA A 167 8.44 -1.92 0.57
N TYR A 168 7.40 -2.11 -0.22
CA TYR A 168 6.20 -1.28 -0.14
C TYR A 168 4.94 -2.12 -0.24
N LYS A 169 3.86 -1.58 0.34
CA LYS A 169 2.48 -1.98 0.09
C LYS A 169 1.69 -0.78 -0.40
N TYR A 170 0.76 -1.02 -1.31
CA TYR A 170 -0.19 0.02 -1.69
C TYR A 170 -1.29 0.14 -0.63
N LEU A 171 -1.66 1.36 -0.33
CA LEU A 171 -2.90 1.59 0.41
C LEU A 171 -4.08 1.11 -0.42
N ASN A 172 -5.00 0.40 0.21
CA ASN A 172 -6.15 -0.19 -0.48
C ASN A 172 -6.88 0.84 -1.35
N GLY A 173 -7.02 0.51 -2.63
CA GLY A 173 -7.71 1.34 -3.62
C GLY A 173 -6.99 2.63 -4.03
N SER A 174 -5.71 2.80 -3.67
CA SER A 174 -4.91 3.96 -4.06
C SER A 174 -3.54 3.57 -4.62
N ASN A 175 -2.90 4.48 -5.34
CA ASN A 175 -1.51 4.34 -5.79
C ASN A 175 -0.49 4.81 -4.73
N THR A 176 -0.95 5.12 -3.51
CA THR A 176 -0.07 5.56 -2.43
C THR A 176 0.68 4.38 -1.83
N LYS A 177 1.99 4.46 -1.83
CA LYS A 177 2.86 3.44 -1.24
C LYS A 177 3.08 3.70 0.25
N VAL A 178 2.94 2.65 1.07
CA VAL A 178 3.46 2.60 2.44
C VAL A 178 4.78 1.87 2.40
N LEU A 179 5.83 2.55 2.81
CA LEU A 179 7.21 2.06 2.70
C LEU A 179 7.65 1.39 4.00
N SER A 180 8.39 0.29 3.90
CA SER A 180 9.11 -0.29 5.02
C SER A 180 10.26 0.60 5.47
N LYS A 181 10.88 0.27 6.60
CA LYS A 181 12.24 0.73 6.87
C LYS A 181 13.18 0.20 5.78
N TRP A 182 14.30 0.91 5.57
CA TRP A 182 15.36 0.42 4.71
C TRP A 182 15.93 -0.90 5.24
N ALA A 183 16.20 -1.84 4.32
CA ALA A 183 17.05 -2.97 4.63
C ALA A 183 18.45 -2.51 5.08
N GLU A 184 19.24 -3.40 5.66
CA GLU A 184 20.62 -3.11 5.95
C GLU A 184 21.37 -2.68 4.67
N VAL A 185 21.88 -1.44 4.68
CA VAL A 185 22.54 -0.85 3.53
C VAL A 185 23.89 -1.50 3.28
N ARG A 186 24.13 -1.93 2.05
CA ARG A 186 25.38 -2.59 1.63
C ARG A 186 26.24 -1.65 0.79
N LYS A 187 27.52 -1.50 1.18
CA LYS A 187 28.52 -0.77 0.41
C LYS A 187 29.02 -1.64 -0.74
N VAL A 188 29.03 -1.09 -1.96
CA VAL A 188 29.56 -1.75 -3.16
C VAL A 188 30.49 -0.83 -3.93
N THR A 189 31.44 -1.43 -4.68
CA THR A 189 32.30 -0.69 -5.62
C THR A 189 32.06 -1.22 -7.02
N VAL A 190 31.62 -0.33 -7.91
CA VAL A 190 31.48 -0.58 -9.34
C VAL A 190 32.75 -0.07 -10.02
N LYS A 191 33.52 -0.96 -10.65
CA LYS A 191 34.76 -0.60 -11.33
C LYS A 191 34.46 -0.02 -12.72
N THR A 192 35.29 0.90 -13.18
CA THR A 192 35.28 1.37 -14.56
C THR A 192 35.56 0.18 -15.47
N SER A 193 34.64 -0.10 -16.41
CA SER A 193 34.93 -1.03 -17.50
C SER A 193 35.81 -0.28 -18.51
N LEU A 194 37.10 -0.47 -18.44
CA LEU A 194 37.98 -0.01 -19.51
C LEU A 194 37.67 -0.85 -20.75
N VAL A 195 37.26 -0.19 -21.82
CA VAL A 195 37.22 -0.79 -23.14
C VAL A 195 38.66 -0.94 -23.57
N THR A 196 39.27 -2.10 -23.30
CA THR A 196 40.63 -2.42 -23.76
C THR A 196 40.59 -2.98 -25.18
N GLY A 197 39.85 -2.38 -26.08
CA GLY A 197 39.90 -2.65 -27.50
C GLY A 197 40.91 -1.72 -28.17
N LYS A 198 42.06 -2.23 -28.62
CA LYS A 198 42.93 -1.51 -29.55
C LYS A 198 42.13 -1.19 -30.78
N PRO A 199 41.95 0.08 -31.20
CA PRO A 199 41.30 0.33 -32.48
C PRO A 199 42.08 -0.35 -33.60
N ALA A 200 41.35 -1.10 -34.43
CA ALA A 200 41.90 -1.58 -35.69
C ALA A 200 42.15 -0.38 -36.57
N VAL A 201 43.41 -0.21 -37.01
CA VAL A 201 43.84 0.79 -37.99
C VAL A 201 43.73 0.12 -39.34
#